data_acb4d45dfca8c9192296e1ad760d5da7
#
_entry.id   acb4d45dfca8c9192296e1ad760d5da7
#
_cell.length_a   1.000
_cell.length_b   1.000
_cell.length_c   1.000
_cell.angle_alpha   90.00
_cell.angle_beta   90.00
_cell.angle_gamma   90.00
#
_symmetry.space_group_name_H-M   'P 1'
#
loop_
_entity.id
_entity.type
_entity.pdbx_description
1 polymer ?
#
loop_
_entity_poly.entity_id
_entity_poly.type
_entity_poly.pdbx_seq_one_letter_code
_entity_poly.pdbx_strand_id
1 'polypeptide(L)'
;MAWFKIYCGMGGSFGGAQYHGTYEYADIDEATSDAYRMAEEEYQSYEGHHGIMSPADVEEDLRDSGFIEDNMTDDEIADMIDYHYREEVESWISYYALPATGPDDQDED
;
A
#
# COMPACT_ATOMS: atom_id res chain seq x y z
N MET A 1 -20.40 -14.47 6.35
CA MET A 1 -19.45 -13.35 6.41
C MET A 1 -19.15 -13.00 7.84
N ALA A 2 -17.99 -12.42 8.09
CA ALA A 2 -17.55 -12.08 9.43
C ALA A 2 -17.11 -10.61 9.49
N TRP A 3 -17.05 -10.08 10.69
CA TRP A 3 -16.65 -8.70 10.91
C TRP A 3 -15.15 -8.64 11.23
N PHE A 4 -14.48 -7.63 10.67
CA PHE A 4 -13.04 -7.41 10.88
C PHE A 4 -12.76 -5.93 11.09
N LYS A 5 -11.83 -5.66 11.99
CA LYS A 5 -11.31 -4.30 12.20
C LYS A 5 -10.15 -4.09 11.23
N ILE A 6 -10.18 -3.00 10.48
CA ILE A 6 -9.17 -2.67 9.47
C ILE A 6 -8.24 -1.61 10.01
N TYR A 7 -6.95 -1.89 9.89
CA TYR A 7 -5.88 -0.96 10.27
C TYR A 7 -5.00 -0.72 9.06
N CYS A 8 -4.78 0.53 8.72
CA CYS A 8 -3.94 0.89 7.58
C CYS A 8 -3.38 2.29 7.74
N GLY A 9 -2.27 2.55 7.08
CA GLY A 9 -1.64 3.86 7.09
C GLY A 9 -0.21 3.80 6.58
N MET A 10 0.48 4.92 6.70
CA MET A 10 1.90 5.04 6.36
C MET A 10 2.74 4.73 7.59
N GLY A 11 3.78 3.91 7.39
CA GLY A 11 4.68 3.52 8.48
C GLY A 11 5.72 4.60 8.80
N GLY A 12 6.62 4.27 9.70
CA GLY A 12 7.72 5.15 10.07
C GLY A 12 7.25 6.45 10.72
N SER A 13 7.72 7.57 10.19
CA SER A 13 7.40 8.90 10.73
C SER A 13 5.94 9.29 10.57
N PHE A 14 5.17 8.55 9.78
CA PHE A 14 3.73 8.79 9.60
C PHE A 14 2.87 8.16 10.69
N GLY A 15 3.44 7.37 11.59
CA GLY A 15 2.74 6.81 12.74
C GLY A 15 2.28 5.37 12.60
N GLY A 16 2.43 4.75 11.45
CA GLY A 16 2.06 3.37 11.21
C GLY A 16 0.59 3.14 10.94
N ALA A 17 0.14 1.89 11.05
CA ALA A 17 -1.25 1.53 10.81
C ALA A 17 -2.16 2.07 11.90
N GLN A 18 -3.26 2.68 11.50
CA GLN A 18 -4.26 3.25 12.41
C GLN A 18 -5.62 2.63 12.12
N TYR A 19 -6.48 2.60 13.14
CA TYR A 19 -7.82 2.06 12.99
C TYR A 19 -8.60 2.86 11.94
N HIS A 20 -9.10 2.17 10.91
CA HIS A 20 -9.87 2.78 9.83
C HIS A 20 -11.37 2.56 10.00
N GLY A 21 -11.77 1.38 10.44
CA GLY A 21 -13.16 1.02 10.62
C GLY A 21 -13.35 -0.48 10.79
N THR A 22 -14.60 -0.87 11.04
CA THR A 22 -14.98 -2.27 11.18
C THR A 22 -15.97 -2.60 10.08
N TYR A 23 -15.65 -3.61 9.27
CA TYR A 23 -16.41 -3.96 8.08
C TYR A 23 -16.60 -5.46 7.98
N GLU A 24 -17.56 -5.87 7.17
CA GLU A 24 -17.89 -7.27 6.95
C GLU A 24 -17.16 -7.80 5.72
N TYR A 25 -16.51 -8.97 5.89
CA TYR A 25 -15.76 -9.63 4.82
C TYR A 25 -16.00 -11.14 4.87
N ALA A 26 -15.71 -11.80 3.76
CA ALA A 26 -15.86 -13.27 3.68
C ALA A 26 -14.85 -13.97 4.60
N ASP A 27 -13.61 -13.49 4.66
CA ASP A 27 -12.53 -14.08 5.46
C ASP A 27 -11.45 -13.04 5.75
N ILE A 28 -10.44 -13.46 6.50
CA ILE A 28 -9.33 -12.57 6.88
C ILE A 28 -8.50 -12.16 5.67
N ASP A 29 -8.40 -12.99 4.65
CA ASP A 29 -7.63 -12.67 3.46
C ASP A 29 -8.27 -11.52 2.69
N GLU A 30 -9.59 -11.52 2.56
CA GLU A 30 -10.32 -10.42 1.93
C GLU A 30 -10.17 -9.13 2.74
N ALA A 31 -10.30 -9.23 4.07
CA ALA A 31 -10.12 -8.08 4.96
C ALA A 31 -8.72 -7.50 4.84
N THR A 32 -7.69 -8.34 4.81
CA THR A 32 -6.29 -7.91 4.69
C THR A 32 -6.03 -7.26 3.34
N SER A 33 -6.62 -7.80 2.26
CA SER A 33 -6.49 -7.22 0.93
C SER A 33 -7.09 -5.82 0.86
N ASP A 34 -8.21 -5.61 1.53
CA ASP A 34 -8.85 -4.30 1.58
C ASP A 34 -8.02 -3.32 2.42
N ALA A 35 -7.42 -3.79 3.51
CA ALA A 35 -6.50 -2.97 4.31
C ALA A 35 -5.30 -2.51 3.46
N TYR A 36 -4.75 -3.41 2.65
CA TYR A 36 -3.67 -3.06 1.72
C TYR A 36 -4.11 -1.98 0.73
N ARG A 37 -5.28 -2.16 0.12
CA ARG A 37 -5.83 -1.19 -0.83
C ARG A 37 -5.98 0.19 -0.22
N MET A 38 -6.50 0.27 1.00
CA MET A 38 -6.67 1.53 1.71
C MET A 38 -5.33 2.19 2.02
N ALA A 39 -4.33 1.39 2.44
CA ALA A 39 -2.99 1.89 2.72
C ALA A 39 -2.32 2.39 1.43
N GLU A 40 -2.51 1.68 0.32
CA GLU A 40 -1.98 2.09 -0.98
C GLU A 40 -2.60 3.41 -1.44
N GLU A 41 -3.89 3.61 -1.22
CA GLU A 41 -4.55 4.89 -1.54
C GLU A 41 -3.94 6.04 -0.74
N GLU A 42 -3.62 5.81 0.52
CA GLU A 42 -2.96 6.81 1.35
C GLU A 42 -1.55 7.10 0.84
N TYR A 43 -0.80 6.06 0.46
CA TYR A 43 0.51 6.23 -0.16
C TYR A 43 0.41 7.13 -1.40
N GLN A 44 -0.57 6.86 -2.27
CA GLN A 44 -0.76 7.63 -3.50
C GLN A 44 -1.05 9.10 -3.22
N SER A 45 -1.70 9.41 -2.12
CA SER A 45 -2.00 10.79 -1.75
C SER A 45 -0.74 11.59 -1.36
N TYR A 46 0.36 10.90 -1.01
CA TYR A 46 1.62 11.53 -0.65
C TYR A 46 2.66 11.51 -1.77
N GLU A 47 2.36 10.90 -2.90
CA GLU A 47 3.32 10.79 -4.01
C GLU A 47 3.87 12.16 -4.42
N GLY A 48 5.20 12.22 -4.59
CA GLY A 48 5.89 13.45 -4.91
C GLY A 48 6.25 14.30 -3.71
N HIS A 49 5.89 13.86 -2.50
CA HIS A 49 6.16 14.57 -1.25
C HIS A 49 6.90 13.67 -0.27
N HIS A 50 7.72 14.25 0.58
CA HIS A 50 8.39 13.53 1.69
C HIS A 50 9.23 12.32 1.25
N GLY A 51 9.73 12.31 0.01
CA GLY A 51 10.52 11.20 -0.51
C GLY A 51 9.69 10.03 -1.02
N ILE A 52 8.39 10.16 -1.08
CA ILE A 52 7.50 9.11 -1.55
C ILE A 52 7.42 9.16 -3.07
N MET A 53 7.75 8.04 -3.70
CA MET A 53 7.91 7.95 -5.15
C MET A 53 6.61 7.60 -5.86
N SER A 54 6.29 8.39 -6.91
CA SER A 54 5.23 8.04 -7.86
C SER A 54 5.79 7.06 -8.89
N PRO A 55 4.95 6.44 -9.73
CA PRO A 55 5.47 5.60 -10.83
C PRO A 55 6.44 6.34 -11.74
N ALA A 56 6.21 7.64 -11.99
CA ALA A 56 7.13 8.45 -12.81
C ALA A 56 8.48 8.64 -12.11
N ASP A 57 8.48 8.81 -10.79
CA ASP A 57 9.72 8.92 -10.00
C ASP A 57 10.49 7.61 -10.03
N VAL A 58 9.80 6.48 -9.94
CA VAL A 58 10.42 5.16 -10.03
C VAL A 58 11.07 4.97 -11.40
N GLU A 59 10.39 5.37 -12.49
CA GLU A 59 10.95 5.28 -13.83
C GLU A 59 12.23 6.10 -13.96
N GLU A 60 12.22 7.33 -13.48
CA GLU A 60 13.39 8.21 -13.51
C GLU A 60 14.56 7.60 -12.74
N ASP A 61 14.31 7.07 -11.55
CA ASP A 61 15.33 6.43 -10.73
C ASP A 61 15.92 5.21 -11.44
N LEU A 62 15.09 4.38 -12.07
CA LEU A 62 15.55 3.20 -12.79
C LEU A 62 16.40 3.58 -14.01
N ARG A 63 16.05 4.66 -14.70
CA ARG A 63 16.85 5.16 -15.84
C ARG A 63 18.20 5.69 -15.37
N ASP A 64 18.21 6.46 -14.31
CA ASP A 64 19.45 7.02 -13.74
C ASP A 64 20.38 5.94 -13.21
N SER A 65 19.82 4.86 -12.66
CA SER A 65 20.59 3.74 -12.13
C SER A 65 21.05 2.73 -13.19
N GLY A 66 20.58 2.89 -14.44
CA GLY A 66 20.96 2.00 -15.54
C GLY A 66 20.17 0.70 -15.61
N PHE A 67 19.10 0.55 -14.82
CA PHE A 67 18.25 -0.64 -14.88
C PHE A 67 17.37 -0.66 -16.13
N ILE A 68 17.00 0.51 -16.67
CA ILE A 68 16.25 0.60 -17.91
C ILE A 68 17.24 0.85 -19.04
N GLU A 69 17.29 -0.08 -19.99
CA GLU A 69 18.21 -0.02 -21.14
C GLU A 69 17.46 0.38 -22.42
N ASP A 70 18.19 0.95 -23.37
CA ASP A 70 17.60 1.45 -24.61
C ASP A 70 16.95 0.36 -25.48
N ASN A 71 17.39 -0.90 -25.32
CA ASN A 71 16.88 -2.03 -26.09
C ASN A 71 15.69 -2.74 -25.44
N MET A 72 15.21 -2.24 -24.31
CA MET A 72 14.03 -2.82 -23.64
C MET A 72 12.74 -2.40 -24.35
N THR A 73 11.79 -3.33 -24.41
CA THR A 73 10.46 -3.02 -24.94
C THR A 73 9.66 -2.20 -23.93
N ASP A 74 8.61 -1.52 -24.41
CA ASP A 74 7.72 -0.75 -23.54
C ASP A 74 7.08 -1.64 -22.48
N ASP A 75 6.72 -2.89 -22.82
CA ASP A 75 6.12 -3.84 -21.89
C ASP A 75 7.12 -4.23 -20.79
N GLU A 76 8.38 -4.47 -21.15
CA GLU A 76 9.42 -4.79 -20.18
C GLU A 76 9.67 -3.64 -19.20
N ILE A 77 9.67 -2.42 -19.73
CA ILE A 77 9.86 -1.21 -18.93
C ILE A 77 8.67 -1.05 -17.98
N ALA A 78 7.44 -1.21 -18.47
CA ALA A 78 6.23 -1.09 -17.67
C ALA A 78 6.20 -2.11 -16.53
N ASP A 79 6.57 -3.37 -16.80
CA ASP A 79 6.63 -4.42 -15.79
C ASP A 79 7.66 -4.11 -14.72
N MET A 80 8.82 -3.59 -15.11
CA MET A 80 9.88 -3.22 -14.18
C MET A 80 9.44 -2.07 -13.27
N ILE A 81 8.80 -1.04 -13.84
CA ILE A 81 8.28 0.09 -13.07
C ILE A 81 7.23 -0.37 -12.08
N ASP A 82 6.28 -1.22 -12.52
CA ASP A 82 5.23 -1.74 -11.64
C ASP A 82 5.81 -2.53 -10.49
N TYR A 83 6.79 -3.39 -10.75
CA TYR A 83 7.44 -4.20 -9.72
C TYR A 83 8.13 -3.32 -8.67
N HIS A 84 8.95 -2.37 -9.12
CA HIS A 84 9.69 -1.50 -8.20
C HIS A 84 8.76 -0.53 -7.47
N TYR A 85 7.72 -0.06 -8.12
CA TYR A 85 6.72 0.80 -7.48
C TYR A 85 6.02 0.05 -6.35
N ARG A 86 5.63 -1.20 -6.57
CA ARG A 86 4.98 -2.02 -5.53
C ARG A 86 5.91 -2.26 -4.34
N GLU A 87 7.18 -2.54 -4.59
CA GLU A 87 8.16 -2.69 -3.51
C GLU A 87 8.29 -1.41 -2.70
N GLU A 88 8.29 -0.27 -3.36
CA GLU A 88 8.35 1.03 -2.70
C GLU A 88 7.10 1.26 -1.84
N VAL A 89 5.91 1.00 -2.40
CA VAL A 89 4.65 1.11 -1.65
C VAL A 89 4.70 0.24 -0.40
N GLU A 90 5.06 -1.03 -0.53
CA GLU A 90 5.09 -1.97 0.58
C GLU A 90 6.11 -1.58 1.66
N SER A 91 7.18 -0.89 1.29
CA SER A 91 8.18 -0.44 2.25
C SER A 91 7.69 0.72 3.10
N TRP A 92 6.72 1.49 2.62
CA TRP A 92 6.21 2.67 3.31
C TRP A 92 4.92 2.43 4.08
N ILE A 93 4.06 1.51 3.61
CA ILE A 93 2.74 1.31 4.21
C ILE A 93 2.76 0.29 5.34
N SER A 94 1.79 0.40 6.23
CA SER A 94 1.53 -0.58 7.27
C SER A 94 0.03 -0.90 7.24
N TYR A 95 -0.31 -2.17 7.29
CA TYR A 95 -1.71 -2.59 7.20
C TYR A 95 -1.90 -3.96 7.84
N TYR A 96 -3.07 -4.17 8.45
CA TYR A 96 -3.47 -5.48 8.97
C TYR A 96 -4.97 -5.45 9.27
N ALA A 97 -5.53 -6.64 9.48
CA ALA A 97 -6.92 -6.80 9.88
C ALA A 97 -7.01 -7.72 11.10
N LEU A 98 -7.96 -7.46 11.99
CA LEU A 98 -8.21 -8.27 13.17
C LEU A 98 -9.67 -8.70 13.20
N PRO A 99 -9.97 -9.91 13.68
CA PRO A 99 -11.37 -10.34 13.85
C PRO A 99 -12.11 -9.42 14.80
N ALA A 100 -13.39 -9.17 14.48
CA ALA A 100 -14.27 -8.36 15.30
C ALA A 100 -15.54 -9.16 15.63
N THR A 101 -16.21 -8.80 16.72
CA THR A 101 -17.42 -9.48 17.15
C THR A 101 -18.68 -8.97 16.43
N GLY A 102 -18.61 -7.79 15.82
CA GLY A 102 -19.73 -7.19 15.12
C GLY A 102 -19.39 -5.77 14.69
N PRO A 103 -20.37 -5.05 14.10
CA PRO A 103 -20.13 -3.69 13.58
C PRO A 103 -19.79 -2.67 14.67
N ASP A 104 -20.14 -2.95 15.91
CA ASP A 104 -19.89 -2.05 17.04
C ASP A 104 -18.53 -2.31 17.71
N ASP A 105 -17.82 -3.36 17.30
CA ASP A 105 -16.49 -3.66 17.85
C ASP A 105 -15.47 -2.73 17.19
N GLN A 106 -15.03 -1.76 17.95
CA GLN A 106 -14.11 -0.72 17.49
C GLN A 106 -12.81 -0.75 18.31
N ASP A 107 -11.80 -0.07 17.79
CA ASP A 107 -10.56 0.11 18.54
C ASP A 107 -10.82 1.08 19.69
N GLU A 108 -10.47 0.65 20.91
CA GLU A 108 -10.77 1.39 22.13
C GLU A 108 -9.64 2.29 22.64
N ASP A 109 -8.58 2.44 21.86
CA ASP A 109 -7.43 3.26 22.27
C ASP A 109 -7.71 4.77 22.28
#